data_9b7998adc401027d5d59606aa2262ecc
#
_entry.id   9b7998adc401027d5d59606aa2262ecc
#
_cell.length_a   1.000
_cell.length_b   1.000
_cell.length_c   1.000
_cell.angle_alpha   90.00
_cell.angle_beta   90.00
_cell.angle_gamma   90.00
#
_symmetry.space_group_name_H-M   'P 1'
#
loop_
_entity.id
_entity.type
_entity.pdbx_description
1 polymer ?
#
loop_
_entity_poly.entity_id
_entity_poly.type
_entity_poly.pdbx_seq_one_letter_code
_entity_poly.pdbx_strand_id
1 'polypeptide(L)'
;LLKLNKRSINGGSMFTASMRFDLGEDIHALQTLVHRFAQEQIKPLAADVDRDNQFPAQLWKQLGDLGVLGVTVDEDFGGGGLGYLAHTVVIEEIARASASVSLSYGAHSNLCVNQINLNGTSEQKRKYLPKLISGDHVGALAMSEAGAGSDVISMSLRAEKRNGYYRLNGNKFWITNGPDADVLVVYAKTDPEAGSRGLTAFLIERDMVGFSTSGHFDKLGMRGSNTAELIFDNVEVPFENVLQQEGAGAKVLMSGLDYERVVLAGIGLGIMAACLDEVMPYVAERKQFGQPIGSFQLMQGKIADMYTAMNSARAYVYEVAKACDRGEVTRP
;
A
#
# COMPACT_ATOMS: atom_id res chain seq x y z
N LEU A 1 38.71 -4.32 11.51
CA LEU A 1 38.66 -4.36 12.99
C LEU A 1 37.79 -3.20 13.49
N LEU A 2 36.46 -3.38 13.49
CA LEU A 2 35.50 -2.43 14.04
C LEU A 2 35.57 -2.51 15.59
N LYS A 3 36.15 -1.53 16.22
CA LYS A 3 35.99 -1.28 17.66
C LYS A 3 34.54 -0.81 17.87
N LEU A 4 33.69 -1.70 18.34
CA LEU A 4 32.36 -1.38 18.85
C LEU A 4 32.48 -0.48 20.08
N ASN A 5 32.21 0.79 19.90
CA ASN A 5 32.22 1.78 20.97
C ASN A 5 30.95 1.59 21.83
N LYS A 6 31.15 1.14 23.06
CA LYS A 6 30.10 1.04 24.08
C LYS A 6 29.62 2.43 24.49
N ARG A 7 28.72 3.03 23.73
CA ARG A 7 27.98 4.22 24.19
C ARG A 7 26.49 4.04 23.96
N SER A 8 25.81 4.00 25.09
CA SER A 8 24.38 4.18 25.39
C SER A 8 23.39 3.65 24.37
N ILE A 9 22.79 2.54 24.73
CA ILE A 9 21.52 2.02 24.22
C ILE A 9 20.41 2.95 24.73
N ASN A 10 20.17 4.04 23.99
CA ASN A 10 18.89 4.71 24.02
C ASN A 10 18.20 4.31 22.72
N GLY A 11 17.19 3.46 22.82
CA GLY A 11 16.11 3.05 21.93
C GLY A 11 16.12 3.26 20.41
N GLY A 12 17.26 3.52 19.76
CA GLY A 12 17.39 3.66 18.31
C GLY A 12 18.14 2.47 17.73
N SER A 13 17.59 1.83 16.71
CA SER A 13 18.20 0.74 15.95
C SER A 13 19.65 1.08 15.58
N MET A 14 20.60 0.22 15.96
CA MET A 14 22.04 0.40 15.75
C MET A 14 22.44 0.52 14.25
N PHE A 15 21.54 0.19 13.33
CA PHE A 15 21.77 0.19 11.87
C PHE A 15 21.29 1.42 11.13
N THR A 16 20.36 2.19 11.68
CA THR A 16 19.90 3.45 11.06
C THR A 16 20.95 4.57 11.17
N ALA A 17 21.94 4.40 12.02
CA ALA A 17 22.95 5.45 12.28
C ALA A 17 24.12 5.47 11.27
N SER A 18 24.34 4.43 10.45
CA SER A 18 25.55 4.32 9.62
C SER A 18 25.40 4.77 8.17
N MET A 19 24.18 4.73 7.63
CA MET A 19 23.90 5.23 6.28
C MET A 19 22.63 6.06 6.30
N ARG A 20 22.78 7.38 6.22
CA ARG A 20 21.67 8.32 6.13
C ARG A 20 21.45 8.74 4.69
N PHE A 21 20.24 8.53 4.20
CA PHE A 21 19.79 9.11 2.95
C PHE A 21 19.33 10.54 3.21
N ASP A 22 19.69 11.46 2.32
CA ASP A 22 19.15 12.82 2.39
C ASP A 22 17.71 12.81 1.84
N LEU A 23 16.75 12.93 2.75
CA LEU A 23 15.31 12.93 2.46
C LEU A 23 14.68 14.32 2.64
N GLY A 24 15.45 15.30 3.14
CA GLY A 24 14.92 16.57 3.63
C GLY A 24 14.35 16.45 5.06
N GLU A 25 14.23 17.59 5.73
CA GLU A 25 13.85 17.65 7.16
C GLU A 25 12.45 17.11 7.41
N ASP A 26 11.47 17.47 6.56
CA ASP A 26 10.06 17.10 6.72
C ASP A 26 9.86 15.58 6.59
N ILE A 27 10.48 14.96 5.58
CA ILE A 27 10.37 13.51 5.39
C ILE A 27 11.12 12.74 6.50
N HIS A 28 12.23 13.25 7.01
CA HIS A 28 12.90 12.68 8.17
C HIS A 28 12.05 12.78 9.45
N ALA A 29 11.37 13.89 9.65
CA ALA A 29 10.44 14.04 10.77
C ALA A 29 9.27 13.06 10.66
N LEU A 30 8.68 12.96 9.45
CA LEU A 30 7.61 12.00 9.14
C LEU A 30 8.08 10.56 9.36
N GLN A 31 9.27 10.20 8.87
CA GLN A 31 9.86 8.86 9.08
C GLN A 31 9.97 8.53 10.57
N THR A 32 10.49 9.46 11.37
CA THR A 32 10.65 9.28 12.82
C THR A 32 9.29 9.08 13.50
N LEU A 33 8.29 9.87 13.12
CA LEU A 33 6.93 9.79 13.65
C LEU A 33 6.29 8.45 13.33
N VAL A 34 6.33 8.04 12.05
CA VAL A 34 5.73 6.77 11.60
C VAL A 34 6.47 5.57 12.18
N HIS A 35 7.81 5.61 12.23
CA HIS A 35 8.61 4.57 12.87
C HIS A 35 8.17 4.33 14.32
N ARG A 36 8.08 5.40 15.13
CA ARG A 36 7.63 5.29 16.52
C ARG A 36 6.24 4.70 16.62
N PHE A 37 5.29 5.24 15.84
CA PHE A 37 3.92 4.72 15.80
C PHE A 37 3.90 3.22 15.42
N ALA A 38 4.62 2.83 14.38
CA ALA A 38 4.66 1.46 13.90
C ALA A 38 5.24 0.49 14.95
N GLN A 39 6.31 0.88 15.66
CA GLN A 39 6.91 0.06 16.73
C GLN A 39 6.02 -0.03 17.97
N GLU A 40 5.30 1.04 18.32
CA GLU A 40 4.47 1.09 19.53
C GLU A 40 3.06 0.55 19.34
N GLN A 41 2.45 0.75 18.15
CA GLN A 41 1.03 0.44 17.91
C GLN A 41 0.82 -0.74 16.94
N ILE A 42 1.73 -0.98 15.99
CA ILE A 42 1.56 -2.03 14.97
C ILE A 42 2.35 -3.30 15.34
N LYS A 43 3.65 -3.18 15.64
CA LYS A 43 4.52 -4.32 15.92
C LYS A 43 3.98 -5.25 17.00
N PRO A 44 3.41 -4.77 18.13
CA PRO A 44 2.86 -5.64 19.16
C PRO A 44 1.67 -6.49 18.67
N LEU A 45 0.96 -6.04 17.64
CA LEU A 45 -0.20 -6.75 17.07
C LEU A 45 0.19 -7.73 15.96
N ALA A 46 1.40 -7.66 15.41
CA ALA A 46 1.79 -8.35 14.18
C ALA A 46 1.58 -9.87 14.24
N ALA A 47 1.90 -10.51 15.38
CA ALA A 47 1.70 -11.95 15.56
C ALA A 47 0.22 -12.35 15.60
N ASP A 48 -0.63 -11.54 16.24
CA ASP A 48 -2.05 -11.77 16.33
C ASP A 48 -2.73 -11.55 14.96
N VAL A 49 -2.31 -10.51 14.23
CA VAL A 49 -2.75 -10.22 12.86
C VAL A 49 -2.50 -11.41 11.93
N ASP A 50 -1.33 -12.03 12.01
CA ASP A 50 -0.98 -13.19 11.20
C ASP A 50 -1.78 -14.43 11.63
N ARG A 51 -1.83 -14.72 12.94
CA ARG A 51 -2.54 -15.88 13.49
C ARG A 51 -4.02 -15.84 13.16
N ASP A 52 -4.67 -14.70 13.42
CA ASP A 52 -6.12 -14.56 13.36
C ASP A 52 -6.62 -14.22 11.95
N ASN A 53 -5.70 -13.93 11.01
CA ASN A 53 -5.99 -13.51 9.64
C ASN A 53 -6.97 -12.33 9.58
N GLN A 54 -6.75 -11.34 10.45
CA GLN A 54 -7.67 -10.21 10.62
C GLN A 54 -6.92 -8.89 10.71
N PHE A 55 -7.34 -7.87 9.93
CA PHE A 55 -6.83 -6.52 10.07
C PHE A 55 -7.39 -5.86 11.33
N PRO A 56 -6.55 -5.21 12.17
CA PRO A 56 -7.01 -4.48 13.34
C PRO A 56 -7.70 -3.18 12.92
N ALA A 57 -9.04 -3.18 12.88
CA ALA A 57 -9.84 -2.07 12.32
C ALA A 57 -9.54 -0.70 12.95
N GLN A 58 -9.15 -0.66 14.25
CA GLN A 58 -8.77 0.59 14.92
C GLN A 58 -7.54 1.28 14.30
N LEU A 59 -6.70 0.54 13.57
CA LEU A 59 -5.53 1.12 12.91
C LEU A 59 -5.92 2.12 11.82
N TRP A 60 -7.07 1.97 11.15
CA TRP A 60 -7.51 2.93 10.15
C TRP A 60 -7.65 4.33 10.74
N LYS A 61 -8.35 4.45 11.86
CA LYS A 61 -8.51 5.73 12.54
C LYS A 61 -7.18 6.28 13.06
N GLN A 62 -6.35 5.42 13.64
CA GLN A 62 -5.04 5.83 14.16
C GLN A 62 -4.10 6.32 13.05
N LEU A 63 -4.09 5.68 11.88
CA LEU A 63 -3.32 6.11 10.70
C LEU A 63 -3.89 7.42 10.10
N GLY A 64 -5.20 7.61 10.14
CA GLY A 64 -5.85 8.86 9.78
C GLY A 64 -5.46 10.01 10.71
N ASP A 65 -5.52 9.80 12.03
CA ASP A 65 -5.11 10.79 13.04
C ASP A 65 -3.61 11.12 12.96
N LEU A 66 -2.78 10.15 12.50
CA LEU A 66 -1.36 10.36 12.20
C LEU A 66 -1.13 11.18 10.92
N GLY A 67 -2.17 11.33 10.07
CA GLY A 67 -2.11 12.09 8.82
C GLY A 67 -1.46 11.35 7.64
N VAL A 68 -1.33 10.01 7.71
CA VAL A 68 -0.58 9.25 6.68
C VAL A 68 -1.45 8.58 5.62
N LEU A 69 -2.78 8.61 5.74
CA LEU A 69 -3.67 7.98 4.75
C LEU A 69 -3.81 8.80 3.45
N GLY A 70 -3.47 10.09 3.48
CA GLY A 70 -3.53 11.02 2.34
C GLY A 70 -2.21 11.70 2.02
N VAL A 71 -1.07 11.01 2.15
CA VAL A 71 0.29 11.60 2.00
C VAL A 71 0.47 12.33 0.66
N THR A 72 -0.05 11.79 -0.43
CA THR A 72 0.08 12.35 -1.80
C THR A 72 -1.08 13.26 -2.22
N VAL A 73 -2.09 13.40 -1.37
CA VAL A 73 -3.28 14.22 -1.67
C VAL A 73 -3.00 15.67 -1.32
N ASP A 74 -3.48 16.61 -2.14
CA ASP A 74 -3.36 18.03 -1.91
C ASP A 74 -4.00 18.47 -0.58
N GLU A 75 -3.44 19.48 0.08
CA GLU A 75 -3.94 20.03 1.35
C GLU A 75 -5.39 20.53 1.25
N ASP A 76 -5.80 21.03 0.07
CA ASP A 76 -7.17 21.49 -0.20
C ASP A 76 -8.25 20.39 -0.01
N PHE A 77 -7.84 19.13 -0.06
CA PHE A 77 -8.71 17.97 0.17
C PHE A 77 -8.38 17.25 1.49
N GLY A 78 -7.56 17.85 2.35
CA GLY A 78 -7.19 17.33 3.66
C GLY A 78 -5.98 16.39 3.64
N GLY A 79 -5.23 16.34 2.55
CA GLY A 79 -4.02 15.54 2.42
C GLY A 79 -2.75 16.22 2.91
N GLY A 80 -1.61 15.54 2.78
CA GLY A 80 -0.30 16.04 3.21
C GLY A 80 0.51 16.76 2.13
N GLY A 81 0.19 16.57 0.84
CA GLY A 81 0.92 17.16 -0.29
C GLY A 81 2.42 16.78 -0.38
N LEU A 82 2.85 15.67 0.28
CA LEU A 82 4.26 15.35 0.50
C LEU A 82 4.92 14.50 -0.60
N GLY A 83 4.13 13.99 -1.54
CA GLY A 83 4.63 13.22 -2.67
C GLY A 83 4.93 11.74 -2.41
N TYR A 84 5.53 11.09 -3.41
CA TYR A 84 5.72 9.63 -3.45
C TYR A 84 6.94 9.15 -2.66
N LEU A 85 7.99 9.98 -2.51
CA LEU A 85 9.10 9.66 -1.61
C LEU A 85 8.61 9.54 -0.17
N ALA A 86 7.82 10.52 0.29
CA ALA A 86 7.22 10.49 1.62
C ALA A 86 6.32 9.25 1.78
N HIS A 87 5.49 8.94 0.79
CA HIS A 87 4.62 7.76 0.82
C HIS A 87 5.42 6.44 0.88
N THR A 88 6.51 6.35 0.11
CA THR A 88 7.41 5.19 0.14
C THR A 88 8.08 5.00 1.50
N VAL A 89 8.48 6.09 2.15
CA VAL A 89 9.04 6.07 3.51
C VAL A 89 8.00 5.63 4.53
N VAL A 90 6.78 6.12 4.44
CA VAL A 90 5.67 5.71 5.33
C VAL A 90 5.41 4.21 5.22
N ILE A 91 5.26 3.70 4.00
CA ILE A 91 4.95 2.28 3.78
C ILE A 91 6.11 1.37 4.23
N GLU A 92 7.37 1.82 4.09
CA GLU A 92 8.55 1.13 4.58
C GLU A 92 8.53 0.98 6.09
N GLU A 93 8.27 2.05 6.85
CA GLU A 93 8.27 2.00 8.31
C GLU A 93 7.08 1.19 8.86
N ILE A 94 5.90 1.23 8.22
CA ILE A 94 4.77 0.35 8.57
C ILE A 94 5.14 -1.11 8.28
N ALA A 95 5.74 -1.42 7.13
CA ALA A 95 6.15 -2.77 6.74
C ALA A 95 7.23 -3.36 7.67
N ARG A 96 8.10 -2.51 8.21
CA ARG A 96 9.11 -2.91 9.21
C ARG A 96 8.48 -3.42 10.50
N ALA A 97 7.26 -3.01 10.82
CA ALA A 97 6.48 -3.52 11.96
C ALA A 97 5.56 -4.68 11.56
N SER A 98 4.85 -4.56 10.42
CA SER A 98 3.97 -5.60 9.87
C SER A 98 3.77 -5.41 8.36
N ALA A 99 4.27 -6.35 7.57
CA ALA A 99 4.09 -6.36 6.12
C ALA A 99 2.61 -6.47 5.73
N SER A 100 1.79 -7.21 6.48
CA SER A 100 0.35 -7.37 6.24
C SER A 100 -0.41 -6.06 6.41
N VAL A 101 -0.13 -5.33 7.49
CA VAL A 101 -0.72 -4.00 7.73
C VAL A 101 -0.29 -3.01 6.65
N SER A 102 0.99 -3.06 6.26
CA SER A 102 1.54 -2.21 5.20
C SER A 102 0.89 -2.44 3.84
N LEU A 103 0.57 -3.70 3.50
CA LEU A 103 -0.13 -4.03 2.25
C LEU A 103 -1.55 -3.42 2.23
N SER A 104 -2.32 -3.58 3.31
CA SER A 104 -3.64 -2.96 3.45
C SER A 104 -3.58 -1.43 3.41
N TYR A 105 -2.60 -0.84 4.10
CA TYR A 105 -2.33 0.60 4.04
C TYR A 105 -2.06 1.05 2.59
N GLY A 106 -1.18 0.37 1.85
CA GLY A 106 -0.86 0.71 0.47
C GLY A 106 -2.05 0.58 -0.49
N ALA A 107 -2.87 -0.46 -0.31
CA ALA A 107 -4.10 -0.63 -1.10
C ALA A 107 -5.10 0.50 -0.84
N HIS A 108 -5.22 0.97 0.38
CA HIS A 108 -6.05 2.11 0.73
C HIS A 108 -5.46 3.43 0.20
N SER A 109 -4.26 3.79 0.65
CA SER A 109 -3.71 5.13 0.46
C SER A 109 -3.18 5.38 -0.96
N ASN A 110 -2.60 4.35 -1.61
CA ASN A 110 -2.09 4.47 -2.97
C ASN A 110 -3.11 4.03 -4.02
N LEU A 111 -3.67 2.81 -3.91
CA LEU A 111 -4.55 2.28 -4.95
C LEU A 111 -5.93 2.94 -4.99
N CYS A 112 -6.49 3.34 -3.85
CA CYS A 112 -7.81 3.98 -3.81
C CYS A 112 -7.69 5.51 -3.70
N VAL A 113 -7.11 6.01 -2.62
CA VAL A 113 -7.04 7.45 -2.32
C VAL A 113 -6.30 8.21 -3.41
N ASN A 114 -5.08 7.78 -3.76
CA ASN A 114 -4.30 8.44 -4.80
C ASN A 114 -4.95 8.33 -6.18
N GLN A 115 -5.64 7.22 -6.49
CA GLN A 115 -6.35 7.06 -7.76
C GLN A 115 -7.52 8.03 -7.89
N ILE A 116 -8.27 8.26 -6.80
CA ILE A 116 -9.32 9.29 -6.75
C ILE A 116 -8.69 10.69 -6.87
N ASN A 117 -7.56 10.93 -6.18
CA ASN A 117 -6.86 12.20 -6.28
C ASN A 117 -6.39 12.52 -7.70
N LEU A 118 -5.81 11.55 -8.40
CA LEU A 118 -5.30 11.75 -9.77
C LEU A 118 -6.41 11.90 -10.82
N ASN A 119 -7.54 11.22 -10.66
CA ASN A 119 -8.51 11.01 -11.73
C ASN A 119 -9.92 11.51 -11.41
N GLY A 120 -10.23 11.84 -10.16
CA GLY A 120 -11.54 12.32 -9.74
C GLY A 120 -11.81 13.77 -10.10
N THR A 121 -13.08 14.11 -10.32
CA THR A 121 -13.53 15.50 -10.38
C THR A 121 -13.40 16.17 -9.01
N SER A 122 -13.48 17.51 -8.95
CA SER A 122 -13.45 18.24 -7.68
C SER A 122 -14.59 17.81 -6.74
N GLU A 123 -15.77 17.49 -7.29
CA GLU A 123 -16.92 16.99 -6.54
C GLU A 123 -16.65 15.61 -5.95
N GLN A 124 -16.11 14.69 -6.77
CA GLN A 124 -15.73 13.35 -6.31
C GLN A 124 -14.65 13.42 -5.22
N LYS A 125 -13.62 14.24 -5.41
CA LYS A 125 -12.57 14.44 -4.39
C LYS A 125 -13.16 14.94 -3.08
N ARG A 126 -14.01 15.98 -3.11
CA ARG A 126 -14.67 16.52 -1.89
C ARG A 126 -15.61 15.51 -1.23
N LYS A 127 -16.26 14.65 -2.00
CA LYS A 127 -17.16 13.62 -1.48
C LYS A 127 -16.41 12.49 -0.77
N TYR A 128 -15.31 11.99 -1.34
CA TYR A 128 -14.70 10.73 -0.91
C TYR A 128 -13.41 10.91 -0.10
N LEU A 129 -12.52 11.85 -0.50
CA LEU A 129 -11.19 11.94 0.11
C LEU A 129 -11.20 12.27 1.60
N PRO A 130 -11.99 13.21 2.13
CA PRO A 130 -11.92 13.55 3.54
C PRO A 130 -12.15 12.36 4.49
N LYS A 131 -13.13 11.52 4.21
CA LYS A 131 -13.42 10.34 5.04
C LYS A 131 -12.40 9.21 4.87
N LEU A 132 -11.84 9.05 3.66
CA LEU A 132 -10.76 8.11 3.41
C LEU A 132 -9.47 8.56 4.11
N ILE A 133 -9.14 9.84 4.08
CA ILE A 133 -7.94 10.40 4.71
C ILE A 133 -8.02 10.36 6.24
N SER A 134 -9.21 10.59 6.80
CA SER A 134 -9.41 10.51 8.26
C SER A 134 -9.45 9.07 8.80
N GLY A 135 -9.53 8.07 7.91
CA GLY A 135 -9.69 6.66 8.28
C GLY A 135 -11.11 6.29 8.75
N ASP A 136 -12.08 7.19 8.57
CA ASP A 136 -13.50 6.89 8.82
C ASP A 136 -14.09 5.97 7.75
N HIS A 137 -13.52 5.99 6.54
CA HIS A 137 -13.82 5.09 5.44
C HIS A 137 -12.56 4.34 5.00
N VAL A 138 -12.74 3.08 4.60
CA VAL A 138 -11.69 2.23 4.03
C VAL A 138 -11.81 2.22 2.50
N GLY A 139 -10.67 2.30 1.82
CA GLY A 139 -10.58 2.27 0.37
C GLY A 139 -10.00 0.97 -0.17
N ALA A 140 -10.47 0.53 -1.34
CA ALA A 140 -9.91 -0.58 -2.11
C ALA A 140 -9.87 -0.27 -3.61
N LEU A 141 -9.10 -1.08 -4.36
CA LEU A 141 -9.11 -1.07 -5.82
C LEU A 141 -9.38 -2.48 -6.35
N ALA A 142 -10.28 -2.60 -7.32
CA ALA A 142 -10.72 -3.87 -7.86
C ALA A 142 -10.52 -3.94 -9.38
N MET A 143 -9.40 -4.53 -9.81
CA MET A 143 -9.11 -4.76 -11.23
C MET A 143 -9.12 -6.25 -11.60
N SER A 144 -8.51 -7.11 -10.77
CA SER A 144 -8.28 -8.52 -11.07
C SER A 144 -9.55 -9.36 -11.00
N GLU A 145 -9.60 -10.40 -11.83
CA GLU A 145 -10.63 -11.44 -11.85
C GLU A 145 -9.98 -12.82 -11.86
N ALA A 146 -10.74 -13.87 -11.56
CA ALA A 146 -10.21 -15.25 -11.55
C ALA A 146 -9.56 -15.64 -12.89
N GLY A 147 -10.08 -15.13 -14.02
CA GLY A 147 -9.56 -15.37 -15.36
C GLY A 147 -8.70 -14.22 -15.95
N ALA A 148 -8.52 -13.11 -15.21
CA ALA A 148 -7.81 -11.92 -15.70
C ALA A 148 -6.97 -11.28 -14.59
N GLY A 149 -5.74 -11.75 -14.42
CA GLY A 149 -4.74 -11.23 -13.48
C GLY A 149 -3.73 -10.34 -14.19
N SER A 150 -2.67 -10.92 -14.77
CA SER A 150 -1.66 -10.14 -15.52
C SER A 150 -2.24 -9.46 -16.75
N ASP A 151 -3.14 -10.12 -17.45
CA ASP A 151 -3.90 -9.54 -18.56
C ASP A 151 -5.23 -8.94 -18.05
N VAL A 152 -5.14 -7.85 -17.32
CA VAL A 152 -6.32 -7.17 -16.74
C VAL A 152 -7.27 -6.59 -17.79
N ILE A 153 -6.81 -6.36 -19.03
CA ILE A 153 -7.66 -5.86 -20.12
C ILE A 153 -8.66 -6.94 -20.56
N SER A 154 -8.34 -8.22 -20.36
CA SER A 154 -9.23 -9.35 -20.61
C SER A 154 -10.31 -9.56 -19.56
N MET A 155 -10.46 -8.65 -18.58
CA MET A 155 -11.53 -8.72 -17.57
C MET A 155 -12.91 -8.90 -18.19
N SER A 156 -13.83 -9.50 -17.44
CA SER A 156 -15.18 -9.87 -17.89
C SER A 156 -16.30 -9.13 -17.19
N LEU A 157 -16.05 -8.47 -16.04
CA LEU A 157 -17.04 -7.64 -15.34
C LEU A 157 -17.65 -6.63 -16.31
N ARG A 158 -18.94 -6.68 -16.51
CA ARG A 158 -19.68 -5.83 -17.46
C ARG A 158 -20.34 -4.66 -16.76
N ALA A 159 -20.36 -3.50 -17.44
CA ALA A 159 -21.09 -2.32 -17.07
C ALA A 159 -21.98 -1.90 -18.24
N GLU A 160 -23.26 -2.22 -18.18
CA GLU A 160 -24.23 -1.88 -19.21
C GLU A 160 -24.81 -0.48 -18.96
N LYS A 161 -24.68 0.41 -19.95
CA LYS A 161 -25.25 1.76 -19.87
C LYS A 161 -26.77 1.74 -19.89
N ARG A 162 -27.39 2.43 -18.95
CA ARG A 162 -28.82 2.62 -18.80
C ARG A 162 -29.16 4.11 -18.74
N ASN A 163 -30.44 4.44 -18.57
CA ASN A 163 -30.84 5.84 -18.43
C ASN A 163 -30.46 6.37 -17.04
N GLY A 164 -29.39 7.15 -16.96
CA GLY A 164 -28.89 7.79 -15.73
C GLY A 164 -27.86 6.98 -14.91
N TYR A 165 -27.58 5.71 -15.25
CA TYR A 165 -26.64 4.86 -14.50
C TYR A 165 -26.00 3.77 -15.38
N TYR A 166 -25.01 3.09 -14.84
CA TYR A 166 -24.46 1.82 -15.36
C TYR A 166 -24.91 0.66 -14.47
N ARG A 167 -25.30 -0.46 -15.08
CA ARG A 167 -25.59 -1.70 -14.36
C ARG A 167 -24.41 -2.65 -14.45
N LEU A 168 -23.81 -2.95 -13.30
CA LEU A 168 -22.65 -3.82 -13.20
C LEU A 168 -23.07 -5.26 -12.87
N ASN A 169 -22.48 -6.24 -13.61
CA ASN A 169 -22.68 -7.67 -13.39
C ASN A 169 -21.36 -8.43 -13.57
N GLY A 170 -21.00 -9.27 -12.60
CA GLY A 170 -19.81 -10.11 -12.58
C GLY A 170 -19.08 -10.05 -11.26
N ASN A 171 -17.80 -10.46 -11.26
CA ASN A 171 -17.02 -10.61 -10.03
C ASN A 171 -15.63 -9.99 -10.18
N LYS A 172 -15.04 -9.59 -9.05
CA LYS A 172 -13.61 -9.27 -8.93
C LYS A 172 -12.97 -10.19 -7.89
N PHE A 173 -11.69 -10.53 -8.09
CA PHE A 173 -11.04 -11.54 -7.27
C PHE A 173 -9.71 -11.03 -6.71
N TRP A 174 -9.31 -11.51 -5.52
CA TRP A 174 -8.09 -11.12 -4.81
C TRP A 174 -8.05 -9.65 -4.41
N ILE A 175 -9.18 -9.09 -3.98
CA ILE A 175 -9.27 -7.66 -3.69
C ILE A 175 -8.88 -7.39 -2.24
N THR A 176 -7.71 -6.80 -2.06
CA THR A 176 -7.20 -6.32 -0.76
C THR A 176 -8.11 -5.22 -0.23
N ASN A 177 -8.43 -5.27 1.05
CA ASN A 177 -9.42 -4.44 1.76
C ASN A 177 -10.86 -4.62 1.25
N GLY A 178 -11.11 -5.46 0.24
CA GLY A 178 -12.45 -5.64 -0.34
C GLY A 178 -13.56 -5.89 0.68
N PRO A 179 -13.36 -6.76 1.70
CA PRO A 179 -14.36 -7.02 2.74
C PRO A 179 -14.68 -5.81 3.61
N ASP A 180 -13.72 -4.90 3.79
CA ASP A 180 -13.80 -3.79 4.73
C ASP A 180 -14.09 -2.45 4.05
N ALA A 181 -13.91 -2.39 2.71
CA ALA A 181 -13.97 -1.14 1.96
C ALA A 181 -15.36 -0.49 1.96
N ASP A 182 -15.39 0.81 2.24
CA ASP A 182 -16.57 1.68 2.09
C ASP A 182 -16.63 2.27 0.68
N VAL A 183 -15.46 2.50 0.06
CA VAL A 183 -15.34 3.04 -1.30
C VAL A 183 -14.32 2.23 -2.09
N LEU A 184 -14.69 1.84 -3.32
CA LEU A 184 -13.85 1.04 -4.19
C LEU A 184 -13.68 1.71 -5.56
N VAL A 185 -12.45 1.71 -6.08
CA VAL A 185 -12.19 1.99 -7.50
C VAL A 185 -12.29 0.68 -8.27
N VAL A 186 -13.31 0.53 -9.10
CA VAL A 186 -13.63 -0.72 -9.82
C VAL A 186 -13.54 -0.49 -11.33
N TYR A 187 -12.87 -1.41 -12.03
CA TYR A 187 -12.76 -1.39 -13.50
C TYR A 187 -13.69 -2.42 -14.11
N ALA A 188 -14.51 -1.99 -15.12
CA ALA A 188 -15.45 -2.85 -15.81
C ALA A 188 -15.48 -2.55 -17.31
N LYS A 189 -15.97 -3.51 -18.12
CA LYS A 189 -16.18 -3.32 -19.56
C LYS A 189 -17.52 -2.65 -19.84
N THR A 190 -17.45 -1.45 -20.40
CA THR A 190 -18.59 -0.74 -20.99
C THR A 190 -18.78 -1.08 -22.46
N ASP A 191 -17.67 -1.39 -23.18
CA ASP A 191 -17.68 -1.90 -24.55
C ASP A 191 -16.73 -3.10 -24.69
N PRO A 192 -17.25 -4.34 -24.78
CA PRO A 192 -16.43 -5.54 -24.90
C PRO A 192 -15.55 -5.60 -26.15
N GLU A 193 -15.97 -4.96 -27.24
CA GLU A 193 -15.30 -5.04 -28.55
C GLU A 193 -14.20 -3.98 -28.73
N ALA A 194 -14.18 -2.95 -27.88
CA ALA A 194 -13.24 -1.83 -28.01
C ALA A 194 -11.87 -2.08 -27.33
N GLY A 195 -11.58 -3.31 -26.81
CA GLY A 195 -10.33 -3.64 -26.16
C GLY A 195 -10.07 -2.75 -24.94
N SER A 196 -8.88 -2.13 -24.84
CA SER A 196 -8.52 -1.25 -23.74
C SER A 196 -9.38 0.03 -23.66
N ARG A 197 -9.93 0.49 -24.78
CA ARG A 197 -10.84 1.66 -24.84
C ARG A 197 -12.27 1.33 -24.39
N GLY A 198 -12.58 0.05 -24.23
CA GLY A 198 -13.86 -0.40 -23.69
C GLY A 198 -13.88 -0.52 -22.16
N LEU A 199 -12.81 -0.15 -21.46
CA LEU A 199 -12.75 -0.17 -20.00
C LEU A 199 -13.15 1.18 -19.42
N THR A 200 -13.92 1.15 -18.34
CA THR A 200 -14.31 2.33 -17.56
C THR A 200 -14.04 2.09 -16.09
N ALA A 201 -13.59 3.12 -15.39
CA ALA A 201 -13.35 3.10 -13.95
C ALA A 201 -14.53 3.72 -13.20
N PHE A 202 -14.99 3.07 -12.15
CA PHE A 202 -16.15 3.44 -11.35
C PHE A 202 -15.79 3.58 -9.88
N LEU A 203 -16.45 4.51 -9.17
CA LEU A 203 -16.46 4.59 -7.72
C LEU A 203 -17.69 3.83 -7.22
N ILE A 204 -17.44 2.73 -6.52
CA ILE A 204 -18.49 1.89 -5.91
C ILE A 204 -18.54 2.19 -4.42
N GLU A 205 -19.73 2.40 -3.88
CA GLU A 205 -20.00 2.56 -2.46
C GLU A 205 -20.51 1.23 -1.89
N ARG A 206 -20.13 0.91 -0.67
CA ARG A 206 -20.43 -0.37 -0.02
C ARG A 206 -21.92 -0.70 0.07
N ASP A 207 -22.76 0.32 0.21
CA ASP A 207 -24.21 0.22 0.41
C ASP A 207 -25.00 0.16 -0.91
N MET A 208 -24.33 0.17 -2.07
CA MET A 208 -25.03 -0.01 -3.36
C MET A 208 -25.70 -1.38 -3.41
N VAL A 209 -26.99 -1.37 -3.73
CA VAL A 209 -27.80 -2.60 -3.80
C VAL A 209 -27.22 -3.56 -4.85
N GLY A 210 -27.07 -4.84 -4.47
CA GLY A 210 -26.52 -5.88 -5.34
C GLY A 210 -25.01 -6.03 -5.22
N PHE A 211 -24.29 -5.14 -4.50
CA PHE A 211 -22.89 -5.32 -4.16
C PHE A 211 -22.72 -6.16 -2.90
N SER A 212 -21.84 -7.14 -2.95
CA SER A 212 -21.49 -7.97 -1.80
C SER A 212 -20.06 -8.52 -1.91
N THR A 213 -19.57 -9.10 -0.81
CA THR A 213 -18.24 -9.71 -0.73
C THR A 213 -18.31 -11.14 -0.23
N SER A 214 -17.37 -12.00 -0.64
CA SER A 214 -17.19 -13.32 -0.01
C SER A 214 -16.60 -13.19 1.40
N GLY A 215 -16.47 -14.31 2.10
CA GLY A 215 -15.61 -14.36 3.30
C GLY A 215 -14.13 -14.12 2.97
N HIS A 216 -13.34 -13.81 3.99
CA HIS A 216 -11.89 -13.59 3.84
C HIS A 216 -11.19 -14.85 3.32
N PHE A 217 -10.25 -14.67 2.40
CA PHE A 217 -9.40 -15.76 1.94
C PHE A 217 -8.38 -16.15 3.00
N ASP A 218 -8.18 -17.45 3.19
CA ASP A 218 -7.08 -17.99 3.98
C ASP A 218 -5.83 -18.09 3.09
N LYS A 219 -4.88 -17.16 3.31
CA LYS A 219 -3.68 -17.00 2.48
C LYS A 219 -2.45 -17.58 3.17
N LEU A 220 -1.46 -18.00 2.37
CA LEU A 220 -0.18 -18.49 2.85
C LEU A 220 0.61 -17.39 3.62
N GLY A 221 0.58 -16.16 3.12
CA GLY A 221 1.23 -14.99 3.72
C GLY A 221 0.36 -13.75 3.59
N MET A 222 0.86 -12.61 4.09
CA MET A 222 0.10 -11.34 4.19
C MET A 222 -1.27 -11.56 4.88
N ARG A 223 -1.28 -12.48 5.86
CA ARG A 223 -2.46 -12.78 6.68
C ARG A 223 -2.81 -11.54 7.49
N GLY A 224 -4.10 -11.28 7.63
CA GLY A 224 -4.58 -10.02 8.24
C GLY A 224 -4.58 -8.81 7.29
N SER A 225 -4.12 -8.95 6.03
CA SER A 225 -4.51 -8.05 4.95
C SER A 225 -5.78 -8.63 4.32
N ASN A 226 -6.95 -8.18 4.79
CA ASN A 226 -8.25 -8.76 4.45
C ASN A 226 -8.45 -8.74 2.92
N THR A 227 -8.65 -9.92 2.35
CA THR A 227 -8.72 -10.11 0.89
C THR A 227 -9.92 -10.99 0.56
N ALA A 228 -10.73 -10.62 -0.41
CA ALA A 228 -11.93 -11.36 -0.79
C ALA A 228 -12.24 -11.26 -2.28
N GLU A 229 -13.26 -12.01 -2.69
CA GLU A 229 -14.00 -11.82 -3.92
C GLU A 229 -15.05 -10.75 -3.72
N LEU A 230 -15.26 -9.91 -4.74
CA LEU A 230 -16.37 -8.94 -4.84
C LEU A 230 -17.38 -9.44 -5.86
N ILE A 231 -18.65 -9.33 -5.52
CA ILE A 231 -19.76 -9.82 -6.32
C ILE A 231 -20.66 -8.64 -6.67
N PHE A 232 -20.94 -8.49 -7.96
CA PHE A 232 -21.81 -7.46 -8.52
C PHE A 232 -23.01 -8.14 -9.19
N ASP A 233 -24.18 -8.02 -8.57
CA ASP A 233 -25.43 -8.54 -9.09
C ASP A 233 -26.41 -7.39 -9.35
N ASN A 234 -26.42 -6.92 -10.61
CA ASN A 234 -27.24 -5.80 -11.04
C ASN A 234 -26.99 -4.49 -10.26
N VAL A 235 -25.73 -4.24 -9.85
CA VAL A 235 -25.37 -3.02 -9.12
C VAL A 235 -25.57 -1.79 -10.00
N GLU A 236 -26.43 -0.86 -9.56
CA GLU A 236 -26.69 0.39 -10.27
C GLU A 236 -25.73 1.48 -9.80
N VAL A 237 -24.88 1.94 -10.73
CA VAL A 237 -23.83 2.93 -10.48
C VAL A 237 -24.17 4.20 -11.24
N PRO A 238 -24.44 5.32 -10.55
CA PRO A 238 -24.75 6.60 -11.19
C PRO A 238 -23.62 7.11 -12.11
N PHE A 239 -23.96 7.90 -13.12
CA PHE A 239 -22.97 8.44 -14.06
C PHE A 239 -21.92 9.32 -13.38
N GLU A 240 -22.30 10.02 -12.33
CA GLU A 240 -21.37 10.85 -11.52
C GLU A 240 -20.30 10.03 -10.76
N ASN A 241 -20.46 8.70 -10.66
CA ASN A 241 -19.47 7.81 -10.07
C ASN A 241 -18.44 7.26 -11.09
N VAL A 242 -18.49 7.70 -12.36
CA VAL A 242 -17.44 7.38 -13.35
C VAL A 242 -16.21 8.24 -13.08
N LEU A 243 -15.04 7.62 -12.95
CA LEU A 243 -13.75 8.33 -12.88
C LEU A 243 -13.31 8.74 -14.30
N GLN A 244 -13.01 10.02 -14.48
CA GLN A 244 -12.76 10.65 -15.78
C GLN A 244 -13.99 10.55 -16.71
N GLN A 245 -13.94 9.61 -17.68
CA GLN A 245 -15.01 9.41 -18.65
C GLN A 245 -15.14 7.94 -19.05
N GLU A 246 -16.25 7.60 -19.68
CA GLU A 246 -16.47 6.29 -20.28
C GLU A 246 -15.35 5.96 -21.27
N GLY A 247 -14.82 4.74 -21.22
CA GLY A 247 -13.71 4.28 -22.06
C GLY A 247 -12.30 4.70 -21.61
N ALA A 248 -12.18 5.53 -20.57
CA ALA A 248 -10.87 5.97 -20.03
C ALA A 248 -10.28 5.02 -18.98
N GLY A 249 -10.94 3.91 -18.66
CA GLY A 249 -10.54 3.03 -17.55
C GLY A 249 -9.11 2.52 -17.62
N ALA A 250 -8.63 2.15 -18.81
CA ALA A 250 -7.23 1.70 -18.97
C ALA A 250 -6.23 2.84 -18.68
N LYS A 251 -6.54 4.08 -19.07
CA LYS A 251 -5.70 5.25 -18.76
C LYS A 251 -5.69 5.53 -17.26
N VAL A 252 -6.85 5.50 -16.61
CA VAL A 252 -7.01 5.65 -15.17
C VAL A 252 -6.19 4.58 -14.44
N LEU A 253 -6.32 3.31 -14.83
CA LEU A 253 -5.58 2.21 -14.24
C LEU A 253 -4.07 2.42 -14.33
N MET A 254 -3.57 2.71 -15.53
CA MET A 254 -2.14 2.85 -15.76
C MET A 254 -1.53 4.05 -15.06
N SER A 255 -2.25 5.17 -14.92
CA SER A 255 -1.77 6.33 -14.17
C SER A 255 -1.52 6.03 -12.69
N GLY A 256 -2.30 5.11 -12.09
CA GLY A 256 -2.10 4.67 -10.70
C GLY A 256 -1.00 3.63 -10.55
N LEU A 257 -0.97 2.62 -11.46
CA LEU A 257 -0.02 1.50 -11.36
C LEU A 257 1.45 1.93 -11.49
N ASP A 258 1.75 2.99 -12.21
CA ASP A 258 3.12 3.49 -12.34
C ASP A 258 3.66 3.97 -10.97
N TYR A 259 2.86 4.69 -10.21
CA TYR A 259 3.21 5.14 -8.85
C TYR A 259 3.12 4.02 -7.81
N GLU A 260 2.13 3.12 -7.95
CA GLU A 260 1.98 1.97 -7.05
C GLU A 260 3.26 1.14 -6.96
N ARG A 261 3.85 0.79 -8.10
CA ARG A 261 5.06 -0.05 -8.15
C ARG A 261 6.21 0.55 -7.36
N VAL A 262 6.33 1.87 -7.35
CA VAL A 262 7.37 2.57 -6.57
C VAL A 262 7.04 2.53 -5.08
N VAL A 263 5.83 2.92 -4.71
CA VAL A 263 5.41 2.98 -3.30
C VAL A 263 5.44 1.59 -2.66
N LEU A 264 4.90 0.56 -3.34
CA LEU A 264 4.88 -0.80 -2.80
C LEU A 264 6.26 -1.44 -2.69
N ALA A 265 7.28 -0.95 -3.42
CA ALA A 265 8.67 -1.38 -3.21
C ALA A 265 9.15 -1.07 -1.78
N GLY A 266 8.59 -0.07 -1.12
CA GLY A 266 8.84 0.23 0.29
C GLY A 266 8.49 -0.92 1.23
N ILE A 267 7.50 -1.78 0.89
CA ILE A 267 7.18 -2.98 1.69
C ILE A 267 8.40 -3.91 1.76
N GLY A 268 9.04 -4.17 0.62
CA GLY A 268 10.25 -4.99 0.57
C GLY A 268 11.40 -4.39 1.40
N LEU A 269 11.57 -3.07 1.36
CA LEU A 269 12.56 -2.36 2.17
C LEU A 269 12.30 -2.53 3.67
N GLY A 270 11.05 -2.36 4.09
CA GLY A 270 10.63 -2.55 5.49
C GLY A 270 10.88 -3.97 5.99
N ILE A 271 10.55 -5.00 5.18
CA ILE A 271 10.81 -6.41 5.52
C ILE A 271 12.32 -6.66 5.66
N MET A 272 13.15 -6.16 4.73
CA MET A 272 14.61 -6.30 4.83
C MET A 272 15.16 -5.62 6.09
N ALA A 273 14.65 -4.43 6.45
CA ALA A 273 15.02 -3.75 7.67
C ALA A 273 14.61 -4.55 8.92
N ALA A 274 13.38 -5.06 8.97
CA ALA A 274 12.90 -5.90 10.06
C ALA A 274 13.76 -7.17 10.25
N CYS A 275 14.16 -7.82 9.15
CA CYS A 275 15.06 -8.99 9.22
C CYS A 275 16.40 -8.63 9.87
N LEU A 276 16.98 -7.47 9.55
CA LEU A 276 18.23 -7.03 10.18
C LEU A 276 18.04 -6.67 11.66
N ASP A 277 16.92 -6.03 12.01
CA ASP A 277 16.59 -5.71 13.40
C ASP A 277 16.52 -6.96 14.29
N GLU A 278 16.01 -8.07 13.77
CA GLU A 278 15.93 -9.35 14.50
C GLU A 278 17.26 -10.12 14.49
N VAL A 279 17.95 -10.15 13.36
CA VAL A 279 19.18 -10.95 13.20
C VAL A 279 20.35 -10.36 14.00
N MET A 280 20.48 -9.04 14.05
CA MET A 280 21.66 -8.41 14.66
C MET A 280 21.80 -8.65 16.16
N PRO A 281 20.77 -8.46 17.00
CA PRO A 281 20.84 -8.85 18.40
C PRO A 281 21.08 -10.35 18.58
N TYR A 282 20.39 -11.17 17.78
CA TYR A 282 20.51 -12.62 17.86
C TYR A 282 21.94 -13.12 17.64
N VAL A 283 22.64 -12.64 16.60
CA VAL A 283 24.02 -13.07 16.30
C VAL A 283 25.03 -12.55 17.33
N ALA A 284 24.69 -11.48 18.03
CA ALA A 284 25.52 -10.93 19.12
C ALA A 284 25.34 -11.71 20.43
N GLU A 285 24.18 -12.29 20.70
CA GLU A 285 23.84 -12.98 21.93
C GLU A 285 24.00 -14.50 21.82
N ARG A 286 23.58 -15.11 20.71
CA ARG A 286 23.64 -16.56 20.50
C ARG A 286 25.10 -17.03 20.45
N LYS A 287 25.46 -17.98 21.29
CA LYS A 287 26.82 -18.52 21.36
C LYS A 287 26.88 -19.96 20.83
N GLN A 288 27.94 -20.27 20.11
CA GLN A 288 28.40 -21.61 19.74
C GLN A 288 29.93 -21.64 19.79
N PHE A 289 30.51 -22.78 20.12
CA PHE A 289 31.98 -22.92 20.30
C PHE A 289 32.56 -21.88 21.24
N GLY A 290 31.84 -21.53 22.31
CA GLY A 290 32.27 -20.61 23.36
C GLY A 290 32.23 -19.12 23.02
N GLN A 291 31.74 -18.72 21.83
CA GLN A 291 31.71 -17.32 21.40
C GLN A 291 30.41 -16.97 20.67
N PRO A 292 30.06 -15.67 20.56
CA PRO A 292 28.90 -15.23 19.75
C PRO A 292 29.01 -15.70 18.31
N ILE A 293 27.89 -16.14 17.70
CA ILE A 293 27.93 -16.64 16.33
C ILE A 293 28.28 -15.54 15.31
N GLY A 294 28.03 -14.26 15.62
CA GLY A 294 28.44 -13.10 14.82
C GLY A 294 29.97 -12.92 14.73
N SER A 295 30.77 -13.63 15.51
CA SER A 295 32.24 -13.63 15.37
C SER A 295 32.76 -14.53 14.25
N PHE A 296 31.91 -15.42 13.70
CA PHE A 296 32.33 -16.30 12.62
C PHE A 296 32.22 -15.58 11.23
N GLN A 297 33.26 -15.68 10.41
CA GLN A 297 33.34 -14.99 9.12
C GLN A 297 32.19 -15.32 8.16
N LEU A 298 31.70 -16.59 8.14
CA LEU A 298 30.57 -16.98 7.32
C LEU A 298 29.26 -16.28 7.74
N MET A 299 29.09 -15.98 9.03
CA MET A 299 27.94 -15.20 9.50
C MET A 299 28.11 -13.71 9.17
N GLN A 300 29.33 -13.18 9.34
CA GLN A 300 29.67 -11.80 8.96
C GLN A 300 29.44 -11.55 7.46
N GLY A 301 29.84 -12.52 6.60
CA GLY A 301 29.57 -12.46 5.17
C GLY A 301 28.08 -12.35 4.83
N LYS A 302 27.24 -13.22 5.44
CA LYS A 302 25.77 -13.16 5.26
C LYS A 302 25.17 -11.83 5.67
N ILE A 303 25.61 -11.28 6.81
CA ILE A 303 25.13 -9.98 7.29
C ILE A 303 25.57 -8.85 6.36
N ALA A 304 26.80 -8.89 5.86
CA ALA A 304 27.30 -7.92 4.89
C ALA A 304 26.50 -7.95 3.59
N ASP A 305 26.15 -9.14 3.07
CA ASP A 305 25.30 -9.31 1.90
C ASP A 305 23.90 -8.74 2.13
N MET A 306 23.25 -9.07 3.26
CA MET A 306 21.93 -8.55 3.64
C MET A 306 21.93 -7.02 3.72
N TYR A 307 22.91 -6.46 4.42
CA TYR A 307 23.05 -5.01 4.59
C TYR A 307 23.27 -4.29 3.28
N THR A 308 24.16 -4.83 2.44
CA THR A 308 24.49 -4.24 1.12
C THR A 308 23.27 -4.31 0.20
N ALA A 309 22.59 -5.45 0.13
CA ALA A 309 21.38 -5.62 -0.69
C ALA A 309 20.28 -4.64 -0.28
N MET A 310 20.00 -4.52 1.03
CA MET A 310 18.99 -3.60 1.54
C MET A 310 19.31 -2.14 1.18
N ASN A 311 20.55 -1.68 1.43
CA ASN A 311 20.89 -0.29 1.17
C ASN A 311 20.97 0.05 -0.34
N SER A 312 21.39 -0.90 -1.16
CA SER A 312 21.36 -0.76 -2.63
C SER A 312 19.93 -0.64 -3.13
N ALA A 313 19.03 -1.51 -2.66
CA ALA A 313 17.61 -1.44 -3.00
C ALA A 313 16.97 -0.13 -2.53
N ARG A 314 17.25 0.29 -1.29
CA ARG A 314 16.72 1.54 -0.73
C ARG A 314 17.19 2.76 -1.52
N ALA A 315 18.47 2.85 -1.84
CA ALA A 315 19.01 3.94 -2.64
C ALA A 315 18.29 4.04 -3.99
N TYR A 316 18.09 2.91 -4.67
CA TYR A 316 17.40 2.88 -5.96
C TYR A 316 15.92 3.26 -5.84
N VAL A 317 15.19 2.66 -4.89
CA VAL A 317 13.76 2.95 -4.68
C VAL A 317 13.53 4.42 -4.34
N TYR A 318 14.34 5.00 -3.47
CA TYR A 318 14.21 6.40 -3.10
C TYR A 318 14.49 7.36 -4.25
N GLU A 319 15.51 7.06 -5.09
CA GLU A 319 15.76 7.89 -6.27
C GLU A 319 14.64 7.79 -7.32
N VAL A 320 14.04 6.61 -7.51
CA VAL A 320 12.85 6.46 -8.36
C VAL A 320 11.66 7.21 -7.77
N ALA A 321 11.45 7.16 -6.46
CA ALA A 321 10.38 7.91 -5.79
C ALA A 321 10.54 9.44 -5.94
N LYS A 322 11.77 9.96 -5.81
CA LYS A 322 12.12 11.37 -6.10
C LYS A 322 11.85 11.72 -7.57
N ALA A 323 12.13 10.81 -8.50
CA ALA A 323 11.82 11.02 -9.92
C ALA A 323 10.30 11.10 -10.16
N CYS A 324 9.51 10.27 -9.46
CA CYS A 324 8.04 10.38 -9.47
C CYS A 324 7.57 11.76 -8.98
N ASP A 325 8.15 12.29 -7.90
CA ASP A 325 7.82 13.62 -7.36
C ASP A 325 8.13 14.74 -8.35
N ARG A 326 9.14 14.57 -9.22
CA ARG A 326 9.45 15.49 -10.32
C ARG A 326 8.61 15.27 -11.58
N GLY A 327 7.70 14.31 -11.58
CA GLY A 327 6.88 13.93 -12.76
C GLY A 327 7.68 13.18 -13.84
N GLU A 328 8.86 12.66 -13.52
CA GLU A 328 9.74 11.92 -14.42
C GLU A 328 9.41 10.42 -14.43
N VAL A 329 8.13 10.09 -14.70
CA VAL A 329 7.68 8.71 -14.79
C VAL A 329 7.86 8.20 -16.21
N THR A 330 8.84 7.31 -16.42
CA THR A 330 9.09 6.66 -17.70
C THR A 330 8.81 5.15 -17.61
N ARG A 331 8.17 4.61 -18.64
CA ARG A 331 8.12 3.16 -18.86
C ARG A 331 9.27 2.79 -19.76
N PRO A 332 10.11 1.78 -19.38
CA PRO A 332 11.16 1.27 -20.24
C PRO A 332 10.58 0.61 -21.49
#